data_525aa2f2a9fb26564a372df2116aa6ef
#
_entry.id   525aa2f2a9fb26564a372df2116aa6ef
#
_cell.length_a   1.000
_cell.length_b   1.000
_cell.length_c   1.000
_cell.angle_alpha   90.00
_cell.angle_beta   90.00
_cell.angle_gamma   90.00
#
_symmetry.space_group_name_H-M   'P 1'
#
loop_
_entity.id
_entity.type
_entity.pdbx_description
1 polymer ?
#
loop_
_entity_poly.entity_id
_entity_poly.type
_entity_poly.pdbx_seq_one_letter_code
_entity_poly.pdbx_strand_id
1 'polypeptide(L)'
;VATAATEGIIMETNQALEQRDQLIIDARNESGNYFKEGNNCAEAIFKAFQPRLAPDMDPELVRLVTGFGSGVGEAGCMCGALTGSIVAINMVKGRTSKEESRQEAYDYAKEFHDKFQEKFGVTCCRALNPHPFETREHLTNCLKITGNTGKLLMEFLLEKGLYQPETK
;
A
#
# COMPACT_ATOMS: atom_id res chain seq x y z
N VAL A 1 -8.01 38.33 18.86
CA VAL A 1 -6.55 38.23 19.00
C VAL A 1 -6.26 36.83 19.51
N ALA A 2 -5.66 35.97 18.66
CA ALA A 2 -5.24 34.63 19.05
C ALA A 2 -4.12 34.75 20.10
N THR A 3 -4.15 33.88 21.11
CA THR A 3 -3.08 33.83 22.12
C THR A 3 -1.88 33.05 21.56
N ALA A 4 -0.68 33.26 22.09
CA ALA A 4 0.55 32.52 21.68
C ALA A 4 0.36 30.99 21.79
N ALA A 5 -0.45 30.52 22.76
CA ALA A 5 -0.80 29.10 22.88
C ALA A 5 -1.67 28.60 21.71
N THR A 6 -2.60 29.42 21.22
CA THR A 6 -3.44 29.08 20.06
C THR A 6 -2.62 29.05 18.77
N GLU A 7 -1.70 29.98 18.60
CA GLU A 7 -0.77 30.02 17.45
C GLU A 7 0.16 28.80 17.46
N GLY A 8 0.68 28.41 18.62
CA GLY A 8 1.50 27.19 18.78
C GLY A 8 0.76 25.92 18.37
N ILE A 9 -0.50 25.75 18.83
CA ILE A 9 -1.34 24.59 18.47
C ILE A 9 -1.62 24.55 16.96
N ILE A 10 -1.91 25.70 16.35
CA ILE A 10 -2.16 25.79 14.90
C ILE A 10 -0.88 25.41 14.12
N MET A 11 0.29 25.86 14.53
CA MET A 11 1.55 25.53 13.88
C MET A 11 1.87 24.03 13.99
N GLU A 12 1.71 23.41 15.15
CA GLU A 12 1.91 21.98 15.35
C GLU A 12 0.93 21.15 14.50
N THR A 13 -0.33 21.58 14.42
CA THR A 13 -1.35 20.90 13.59
C THR A 13 -1.00 20.99 12.11
N ASN A 14 -0.56 22.15 11.61
CA ASN A 14 -0.16 22.33 10.22
C ASN A 14 1.06 21.47 9.88
N GLN A 15 2.07 21.43 10.75
CA GLN A 15 3.26 20.60 10.56
C GLN A 15 2.93 19.11 10.51
N ALA A 16 2.01 18.64 11.35
CA ALA A 16 1.55 17.26 11.34
C ALA A 16 0.82 16.90 10.04
N LEU A 17 0.00 17.82 9.50
CA LEU A 17 -0.69 17.63 8.22
C LEU A 17 0.30 17.58 7.05
N GLU A 18 1.28 18.48 7.01
CA GLU A 18 2.33 18.50 5.99
C GLU A 18 3.15 17.20 6.02
N GLN A 19 3.51 16.72 7.21
CA GLN A 19 4.22 15.43 7.37
C GLN A 19 3.39 14.26 6.88
N ARG A 20 2.09 14.23 7.17
CA ARG A 20 1.16 13.21 6.69
C ARG A 20 1.08 13.20 5.16
N ASP A 21 0.92 14.36 4.54
CA ASP A 21 0.83 14.50 3.09
C ASP A 21 2.13 14.05 2.42
N GLN A 22 3.27 14.38 3.00
CA GLN A 22 4.57 13.96 2.49
C GLN A 22 4.73 12.44 2.53
N LEU A 23 4.33 11.77 3.62
CA LEU A 23 4.34 10.30 3.71
C LEU A 23 3.50 9.63 2.62
N ILE A 24 2.35 10.21 2.31
CA ILE A 24 1.44 9.71 1.26
C ILE A 24 2.09 9.85 -0.13
N ILE A 25 2.72 10.98 -0.38
CA ILE A 25 3.45 11.24 -1.63
C ILE A 25 4.65 10.30 -1.77
N ASP A 26 5.42 10.13 -0.71
CA ASP A 26 6.59 9.25 -0.68
C ASP A 26 6.19 7.80 -0.94
N ALA A 27 5.15 7.31 -0.29
CA ALA A 27 4.65 5.94 -0.50
C ALA A 27 4.20 5.70 -1.95
N ARG A 28 3.53 6.68 -2.56
CA ARG A 28 3.17 6.64 -3.97
C ARG A 28 4.39 6.53 -4.87
N ASN A 29 5.36 7.41 -4.65
CA ASN A 29 6.55 7.51 -5.50
C ASN A 29 7.44 6.27 -5.35
N GLU A 30 7.66 5.80 -4.13
CA GLU A 30 8.46 4.60 -3.87
C GLU A 30 7.84 3.35 -4.49
N SER A 31 6.53 3.14 -4.32
CA SER A 31 5.82 2.03 -4.95
C SER A 31 5.96 2.07 -6.48
N GLY A 32 5.83 3.26 -7.09
CA GLY A 32 6.04 3.45 -8.52
C GLY A 32 7.49 3.23 -8.95
N ASN A 33 8.46 3.69 -8.16
CA ASN A 33 9.87 3.54 -8.46
C ASN A 33 10.31 2.08 -8.40
N TYR A 34 9.91 1.31 -7.39
CA TYR A 34 10.18 -0.12 -7.35
C TYR A 34 9.60 -0.86 -8.56
N PHE A 35 8.41 -0.47 -9.02
CA PHE A 35 7.84 -1.02 -10.25
C PHE A 35 8.70 -0.68 -11.47
N LYS A 36 9.18 0.55 -11.62
CA LYS A 36 10.07 0.97 -12.70
C LYS A 36 11.40 0.23 -12.70
N GLU A 37 11.90 -0.17 -11.54
CA GLU A 37 13.14 -0.94 -11.37
C GLU A 37 13.00 -2.41 -11.82
N GLY A 38 11.81 -2.84 -12.23
CA GLY A 38 11.54 -4.19 -12.73
C GLY A 38 10.85 -5.12 -11.75
N ASN A 39 10.44 -4.64 -10.58
CA ASN A 39 9.59 -5.42 -9.67
C ASN A 39 8.16 -5.47 -10.20
N ASN A 40 7.44 -6.57 -9.97
CA ASN A 40 6.02 -6.59 -10.26
C ASN A 40 5.22 -5.77 -9.24
N CYS A 41 3.91 -5.58 -9.49
CA CYS A 41 3.08 -4.72 -8.67
C CYS A 41 2.99 -5.16 -7.19
N ALA A 42 2.98 -6.46 -6.90
CA ALA A 42 2.96 -6.97 -5.53
C ALA A 42 4.31 -6.80 -4.84
N GLU A 43 5.40 -7.08 -5.51
CA GLU A 43 6.77 -6.88 -5.01
C GLU A 43 7.06 -5.41 -4.74
N ALA A 44 6.61 -4.51 -5.63
CA ALA A 44 6.80 -3.07 -5.48
C ALA A 44 6.11 -2.54 -4.22
N ILE A 45 4.88 -2.95 -3.95
CA ILE A 45 4.17 -2.60 -2.71
C ILE A 45 4.88 -3.20 -1.50
N PHE A 46 5.26 -4.48 -1.55
CA PHE A 46 5.98 -5.11 -0.45
C PHE A 46 7.25 -4.33 -0.08
N LYS A 47 8.09 -4.02 -1.05
CA LYS A 47 9.36 -3.30 -0.85
C LYS A 47 9.17 -1.89 -0.33
N ALA A 48 8.12 -1.19 -0.76
CA ALA A 48 7.82 0.15 -0.29
C ALA A 48 7.33 0.17 1.17
N PHE A 49 6.62 -0.87 1.61
CA PHE A 49 5.97 -0.87 2.92
C PHE A 49 6.66 -1.70 3.99
N GLN A 50 7.38 -2.78 3.64
CA GLN A 50 8.05 -3.63 4.62
C GLN A 50 9.02 -2.85 5.52
N PRO A 51 9.87 -1.92 5.03
CA PRO A 51 10.77 -1.17 5.92
C PRO A 51 10.04 -0.28 6.94
N ARG A 52 8.81 0.11 6.63
CA ARG A 52 7.99 0.96 7.50
C ARG A 52 7.18 0.17 8.52
N LEU A 53 6.66 -0.98 8.12
CA LEU A 53 5.69 -1.76 8.91
C LEU A 53 6.35 -2.88 9.70
N ALA A 54 7.41 -3.45 9.17
CA ALA A 54 8.13 -4.58 9.75
C ALA A 54 9.63 -4.46 9.43
N PRO A 55 10.35 -3.46 10.01
CA PRO A 55 11.76 -3.19 9.67
C PRO A 55 12.69 -4.37 10.01
N ASP A 56 12.33 -5.19 11.00
CA ASP A 56 13.10 -6.36 11.42
C ASP A 56 12.80 -7.62 10.57
N MET A 57 11.83 -7.54 9.66
CA MET A 57 11.49 -8.64 8.76
C MET A 57 12.56 -8.78 7.68
N ASP A 58 12.95 -10.04 7.37
CA ASP A 58 13.88 -10.32 6.29
C ASP A 58 13.34 -9.79 4.94
N PRO A 59 14.03 -8.83 4.28
CA PRO A 59 13.58 -8.28 3.01
C PRO A 59 13.52 -9.31 1.87
N GLU A 60 14.20 -10.46 1.99
CA GLU A 60 14.10 -11.54 1.01
C GLU A 60 12.72 -12.22 1.01
N LEU A 61 11.89 -11.97 2.04
CA LEU A 61 10.50 -12.44 2.06
C LEU A 61 9.63 -11.82 0.95
N VAL A 62 10.14 -10.83 0.22
CA VAL A 62 9.52 -10.36 -1.03
C VAL A 62 9.22 -11.50 -1.99
N ARG A 63 10.02 -12.58 -1.96
CA ARG A 63 9.78 -13.82 -2.74
C ARG A 63 8.39 -14.42 -2.54
N LEU A 64 7.77 -14.21 -1.38
CA LEU A 64 6.44 -14.75 -1.05
C LEU A 64 5.31 -14.08 -1.84
N VAL A 65 5.57 -12.91 -2.40
CA VAL A 65 4.56 -12.14 -3.16
C VAL A 65 4.79 -12.14 -4.67
N THR A 66 5.91 -12.70 -5.13
CA THR A 66 6.26 -12.73 -6.56
C THR A 66 5.13 -13.31 -7.43
N GLY A 67 4.52 -14.40 -7.00
CA GLY A 67 3.43 -15.06 -7.73
C GLY A 67 2.12 -14.27 -7.79
N PHE A 68 1.96 -13.18 -7.05
CA PHE A 68 0.78 -12.32 -7.13
C PHE A 68 0.82 -11.30 -8.28
N GLY A 69 1.99 -11.09 -8.89
CA GLY A 69 2.13 -10.21 -10.04
C GLY A 69 1.21 -10.58 -11.20
N SER A 70 0.80 -9.60 -11.99
CA SER A 70 -0.06 -9.77 -13.17
C SER A 70 -1.37 -10.55 -12.90
N GLY A 71 -1.92 -10.36 -11.72
CA GLY A 71 -3.18 -11.01 -11.30
C GLY A 71 -3.02 -12.51 -11.10
N VAL A 72 -2.08 -12.92 -10.26
CA VAL A 72 -1.70 -14.30 -9.97
C VAL A 72 -1.01 -14.97 -11.18
N GLY A 73 0.25 -14.55 -11.44
CA GLY A 73 1.09 -15.18 -12.46
C GLY A 73 0.49 -15.12 -13.86
N GLU A 74 0.07 -13.91 -14.30
CA GLU A 74 -0.57 -13.66 -15.60
C GLU A 74 -1.96 -14.30 -15.79
N ALA A 75 -2.57 -14.84 -14.74
CA ALA A 75 -3.97 -15.29 -14.81
C ALA A 75 -4.96 -14.12 -15.02
N GLY A 76 -4.52 -12.88 -14.77
CA GLY A 76 -5.35 -11.69 -14.93
C GLY A 76 -6.47 -11.58 -13.89
N CYS A 77 -6.32 -12.27 -12.76
CA CYS A 77 -7.28 -12.28 -11.65
C CYS A 77 -7.08 -11.07 -10.73
N MET A 78 -7.11 -11.24 -9.41
CA MET A 78 -6.96 -10.11 -8.47
C MET A 78 -5.65 -9.36 -8.69
N CYS A 79 -5.72 -8.02 -8.71
CA CYS A 79 -4.57 -7.14 -8.92
C CYS A 79 -3.47 -7.39 -7.88
N GLY A 80 -2.22 -7.55 -8.33
CA GLY A 80 -1.07 -7.77 -7.46
C GLY A 80 -0.77 -6.60 -6.52
N ALA A 81 -1.10 -5.36 -6.91
CA ALA A 81 -0.98 -4.21 -6.01
C ALA A 81 -1.97 -4.31 -4.84
N LEU A 82 -3.18 -4.83 -5.08
CA LEU A 82 -4.17 -5.09 -4.03
C LEU A 82 -3.71 -6.23 -3.11
N THR A 83 -3.31 -7.38 -3.66
CA THR A 83 -2.85 -8.52 -2.84
C THR A 83 -1.57 -8.18 -2.07
N GLY A 84 -0.63 -7.47 -2.68
CA GLY A 84 0.57 -6.95 -2.00
C GLY A 84 0.24 -6.00 -0.84
N SER A 85 -0.80 -5.18 -1.01
CA SER A 85 -1.28 -4.29 0.07
C SER A 85 -1.88 -5.07 1.24
N ILE A 86 -2.63 -6.14 0.96
CA ILE A 86 -3.16 -7.03 2.01
C ILE A 86 -2.02 -7.71 2.75
N VAL A 87 -0.96 -8.14 2.04
CA VAL A 87 0.25 -8.68 2.68
C VAL A 87 0.90 -7.63 3.59
N ALA A 88 1.02 -6.38 3.14
CA ALA A 88 1.56 -5.29 3.95
C ALA A 88 0.72 -5.05 5.23
N ILE A 89 -0.59 -5.03 5.14
CA ILE A 89 -1.49 -4.95 6.30
C ILE A 89 -1.27 -6.13 7.25
N ASN A 90 -1.08 -7.34 6.71
CA ASN A 90 -0.83 -8.54 7.50
C ASN A 90 0.53 -8.56 8.20
N MET A 91 1.52 -7.77 7.77
CA MET A 91 2.77 -7.59 8.52
C MET A 91 2.51 -7.03 9.92
N VAL A 92 1.42 -6.26 10.10
CA VAL A 92 1.03 -5.64 11.37
C VAL A 92 -0.13 -6.40 12.03
N LYS A 93 -1.07 -6.93 11.27
CA LYS A 93 -2.35 -7.47 11.75
C LYS A 93 -2.57 -8.95 11.48
N GLY A 94 -1.64 -9.61 10.79
CA GLY A 94 -1.68 -11.05 10.58
C GLY A 94 -1.48 -11.81 11.90
N ARG A 95 -2.12 -12.97 12.03
CA ARG A 95 -1.94 -13.85 13.19
C ARG A 95 -0.81 -14.84 12.95
N THR A 96 -0.17 -15.29 14.01
CA THR A 96 0.90 -16.31 13.98
C THR A 96 0.44 -17.67 14.50
N SER A 97 -0.73 -17.73 15.14
CA SER A 97 -1.29 -18.93 15.75
C SER A 97 -2.78 -19.05 15.47
N LYS A 98 -3.28 -20.30 15.41
CA LYS A 98 -4.72 -20.58 15.25
C LYS A 98 -5.56 -20.19 16.48
N GLU A 99 -4.93 -20.02 17.63
CA GLU A 99 -5.55 -19.57 18.87
C GLU A 99 -5.86 -18.06 18.86
N GLU A 100 -5.15 -17.32 18.02
CA GLU A 100 -5.43 -15.90 17.79
C GLU A 100 -6.61 -15.74 16.83
N SER A 101 -7.48 -14.75 17.10
CA SER A 101 -8.56 -14.42 16.18
C SER A 101 -7.99 -13.88 14.86
N ARG A 102 -8.51 -14.36 13.75
CA ARG A 102 -8.24 -13.82 12.42
C ARG A 102 -9.14 -12.65 12.03
N GLN A 103 -10.15 -12.35 12.85
CA GLN A 103 -11.21 -11.41 12.47
C GLN A 103 -10.69 -10.01 12.19
N GLU A 104 -9.79 -9.51 13.02
CA GLU A 104 -9.22 -8.17 12.83
C GLU A 104 -8.46 -8.07 11.49
N ALA A 105 -7.64 -9.06 11.14
CA ALA A 105 -6.95 -9.09 9.85
C ALA A 105 -7.94 -9.17 8.67
N TYR A 106 -9.03 -9.93 8.82
CA TYR A 106 -10.07 -10.02 7.80
C TYR A 106 -10.81 -8.70 7.61
N ASP A 107 -11.14 -8.00 8.70
CA ASP A 107 -11.85 -6.73 8.64
C ASP A 107 -11.01 -5.66 7.92
N TYR A 108 -9.73 -5.53 8.23
CA TYR A 108 -8.83 -4.63 7.53
C TYR A 108 -8.62 -5.01 6.06
N ALA A 109 -8.44 -6.29 5.77
CA ALA A 109 -8.26 -6.75 4.39
C ALA A 109 -9.51 -6.48 3.55
N LYS A 110 -10.70 -6.74 4.10
CA LYS A 110 -11.98 -6.45 3.43
C LYS A 110 -12.17 -4.95 3.21
N GLU A 111 -11.92 -4.14 4.23
CA GLU A 111 -12.08 -2.69 4.12
C GLU A 111 -11.14 -2.10 3.08
N PHE A 112 -9.87 -2.53 3.06
CA PHE A 112 -8.94 -2.08 2.04
C PHE A 112 -9.32 -2.56 0.64
N HIS A 113 -9.80 -3.80 0.50
CA HIS A 113 -10.35 -4.31 -0.76
C HIS A 113 -11.47 -3.41 -1.27
N ASP A 114 -12.41 -3.04 -0.42
CA ASP A 114 -13.56 -2.22 -0.78
C ASP A 114 -13.12 -0.78 -1.18
N LYS A 115 -12.17 -0.19 -0.47
CA LYS A 115 -11.55 1.10 -0.84
C LYS A 115 -10.81 1.04 -2.18
N PHE A 116 -10.10 -0.04 -2.46
CA PHE A 116 -9.45 -0.27 -3.74
C PHE A 116 -10.49 -0.35 -4.87
N GLN A 117 -11.55 -1.13 -4.67
CA GLN A 117 -12.63 -1.27 -5.64
C GLN A 117 -13.36 0.06 -5.87
N GLU A 118 -13.62 0.84 -4.83
CA GLU A 118 -14.20 2.19 -4.94
C GLU A 118 -13.31 3.11 -5.79
N LYS A 119 -12.00 3.09 -5.56
CA LYS A 119 -11.05 3.96 -6.28
C LYS A 119 -10.86 3.56 -7.74
N PHE A 120 -10.73 2.27 -8.03
CA PHE A 120 -10.36 1.77 -9.36
C PHE A 120 -11.52 1.17 -10.15
N GLY A 121 -12.70 1.00 -9.52
CA GLY A 121 -13.90 0.44 -10.12
C GLY A 121 -13.99 -1.09 -10.10
N VAL A 122 -12.84 -1.78 -10.21
CA VAL A 122 -12.74 -3.24 -10.21
C VAL A 122 -11.47 -3.69 -9.50
N THR A 123 -11.39 -4.97 -9.14
CA THR A 123 -10.21 -5.58 -8.50
C THR A 123 -9.46 -6.55 -9.40
N CYS A 124 -10.10 -6.96 -10.51
CA CYS A 124 -9.54 -7.90 -11.47
C CYS A 124 -8.46 -7.24 -12.33
N CYS A 125 -7.25 -7.80 -12.37
CA CYS A 125 -6.10 -7.29 -13.09
C CYS A 125 -6.41 -7.06 -14.58
N ARG A 126 -7.03 -8.02 -15.25
CA ARG A 126 -7.36 -7.93 -16.68
C ARG A 126 -8.40 -6.85 -16.99
N ALA A 127 -9.31 -6.58 -16.06
CA ALA A 127 -10.31 -5.52 -16.19
C ALA A 127 -9.72 -4.13 -15.91
N LEU A 128 -8.79 -4.05 -14.93
CA LEU A 128 -8.04 -2.81 -14.64
C LEU A 128 -7.10 -2.40 -15.76
N ASN A 129 -6.50 -3.39 -16.41
CA ASN A 129 -5.47 -3.19 -17.42
C ASN A 129 -5.67 -4.18 -18.58
N PRO A 130 -6.50 -3.81 -19.57
CA PRO A 130 -6.88 -4.69 -20.67
C PRO A 130 -5.79 -4.88 -21.74
N HIS A 131 -4.66 -4.16 -21.62
CA HIS A 131 -3.55 -4.31 -22.54
C HIS A 131 -2.83 -5.65 -22.34
N PRO A 132 -2.29 -6.28 -23.41
CA PRO A 132 -1.52 -7.50 -23.30
C PRO A 132 -0.34 -7.33 -22.33
N PHE A 133 -0.06 -8.36 -21.55
CA PHE A 133 1.07 -8.37 -20.60
C PHE A 133 2.38 -8.00 -21.30
N GLU A 134 3.29 -7.36 -20.57
CA GLU A 134 4.62 -6.91 -21.01
C GLU A 134 4.63 -5.87 -22.14
N THR A 135 3.48 -5.41 -22.62
CA THR A 135 3.44 -4.27 -23.54
C THR A 135 3.75 -2.97 -22.81
N ARG A 136 4.22 -1.96 -23.54
CA ARG A 136 4.49 -0.62 -23.00
C ARG A 136 3.24 0.00 -22.35
N GLU A 137 2.09 -0.17 -22.99
CA GLU A 137 0.80 0.31 -22.53
C GLU A 137 0.42 -0.36 -21.20
N HIS A 138 0.60 -1.69 -21.14
CA HIS A 138 0.36 -2.47 -19.93
C HIS A 138 1.25 -1.98 -18.78
N LEU A 139 2.55 -1.89 -19.01
CA LEU A 139 3.53 -1.45 -17.99
C LEU A 139 3.25 -0.02 -17.52
N THR A 140 2.88 0.89 -18.42
CA THR A 140 2.53 2.26 -18.08
C THR A 140 1.29 2.34 -17.19
N ASN A 141 0.26 1.54 -17.48
CA ASN A 141 -0.94 1.48 -16.65
C ASN A 141 -0.66 0.82 -15.29
N CYS A 142 0.09 -0.28 -15.25
CA CYS A 142 0.49 -0.94 -14.00
C CYS A 142 1.30 -0.01 -13.10
N LEU A 143 2.20 0.79 -13.66
CA LEU A 143 2.95 1.79 -12.93
C LEU A 143 2.03 2.78 -12.21
N LYS A 144 1.02 3.30 -12.91
CA LYS A 144 0.03 4.24 -12.33
C LYS A 144 -0.82 3.56 -11.25
N ILE A 145 -1.29 2.35 -11.51
CA ILE A 145 -2.10 1.57 -10.56
C ILE A 145 -1.27 1.28 -9.30
N THR A 146 -0.04 0.82 -9.45
CA THR A 146 0.85 0.47 -8.34
C THR A 146 1.18 1.70 -7.48
N GLY A 147 1.56 2.81 -8.09
CA GLY A 147 1.83 4.06 -7.36
C GLY A 147 0.59 4.57 -6.63
N ASN A 148 -0.55 4.62 -7.31
CA ASN A 148 -1.81 5.08 -6.68
C ASN A 148 -2.32 4.10 -5.61
N THR A 149 -2.02 2.81 -5.71
CA THR A 149 -2.31 1.84 -4.65
C THR A 149 -1.42 2.08 -3.44
N GLY A 150 -0.12 2.36 -3.63
CA GLY A 150 0.78 2.76 -2.55
C GLY A 150 0.29 4.01 -1.82
N LYS A 151 -0.20 5.00 -2.56
CA LYS A 151 -0.85 6.18 -1.99
C LYS A 151 -2.06 5.78 -1.12
N LEU A 152 -2.98 5.01 -1.68
CA LEU A 152 -4.21 4.56 -1.00
C LEU A 152 -3.89 3.76 0.26
N LEU A 153 -2.87 2.88 0.19
CA LEU A 153 -2.45 2.08 1.34
C LEU A 153 -1.89 2.95 2.47
N MET A 154 -1.05 3.94 2.16
CA MET A 154 -0.52 4.84 3.18
C MET A 154 -1.65 5.66 3.83
N GLU A 155 -2.57 6.21 3.03
CA GLU A 155 -3.77 6.90 3.55
C GLU A 155 -4.56 6.01 4.51
N PHE A 156 -4.79 4.76 4.13
CA PHE A 156 -5.49 3.76 4.94
C PHE A 156 -4.76 3.45 6.25
N LEU A 157 -3.45 3.20 6.19
CA LEU A 157 -2.64 2.88 7.38
C LEU A 157 -2.62 4.03 8.39
N LEU A 158 -2.50 5.26 7.92
CA LEU A 158 -2.55 6.46 8.76
C LEU A 158 -3.95 6.67 9.36
N GLU A 159 -5.01 6.53 8.57
CA GLU A 159 -6.40 6.65 9.02
C GLU A 159 -6.73 5.63 10.12
N LYS A 160 -6.25 4.39 9.97
CA LYS A 160 -6.49 3.30 10.93
C LYS A 160 -5.52 3.27 12.11
N GLY A 161 -4.53 4.14 12.14
CA GLY A 161 -3.49 4.13 13.18
C GLY A 161 -2.57 2.90 13.13
N LEU A 162 -2.49 2.23 11.97
CA LEU A 162 -1.62 1.07 11.75
C LEU A 162 -0.17 1.45 11.44
N TYR A 163 0.05 2.69 11.09
CA TYR A 163 1.36 3.30 10.92
C TYR A 163 1.35 4.68 11.56
N GLN A 164 2.36 4.97 12.36
CA GLN A 164 2.59 6.30 12.92
C GLN A 164 4.03 6.67 12.60
N PRO A 165 4.27 7.85 12.00
CA PRO A 165 5.63 8.33 11.78
C PRO A 165 6.30 8.58 13.13
N GLU A 166 7.58 8.26 13.23
CA GLU A 166 8.35 8.60 14.42
C GLU A 166 8.37 10.12 14.59
N THR A 167 7.89 10.58 15.72
CA THR A 167 8.07 11.98 16.14
C THR A 167 9.55 12.16 16.47
N LYS A 168 10.24 12.93 15.63
CA LYS A 168 11.62 13.36 15.91
C LYS A 168 11.65 14.42 17.00
#